data_65a25af2fe31d56ecd31125e0130cb17
#
_entry.id   65a25af2fe31d56ecd31125e0130cb17
#
_cell.length_a   1.000
_cell.length_b   1.000
_cell.length_c   1.000
_cell.angle_alpha   90.00
_cell.angle_beta   90.00
_cell.angle_gamma   90.00
#
_symmetry.space_group_name_H-M   'P 1'
#
loop_
_entity.id
_entity.type
_entity.pdbx_description
1 polymer ?
#
loop_
_entity_poly.entity_id
_entity_poly.type
_entity_poly.pdbx_seq_one_letter_code
_entity_poly.pdbx_strand_id
1 'polypeptide(L)'
;MTPIVSLEGRTIVVTGAGQGIGKALVETVIELGGNAVAVDLNAETRGTVVAAQPADQVLAVQGSVSDSALANRAVAEAVARFGAVHGLVNNAGIIRPAMIEKMTDQQWQDVIDVHLTGSFYWTRAVGQHMLERVKGGDKSGGSIVNSSSDAGRKGAMGQINYAAAKAGMLAMSMTIAREWGRHNIRANSVCFGVVETPMTEVIRGEKFRDGIMAQIPLGRWSTPQEAVKAVCFLLSDGASYITGQHLGVNGGFHISL
;
A
#
# COMPACT_ATOMS: atom_id res chain seq x y z
N MET A 1 -26.42 2.82 12.66
CA MET A 1 -25.89 2.30 11.37
C MET A 1 -24.37 2.39 11.44
N THR A 2 -23.67 1.30 11.19
CA THR A 2 -22.21 1.33 11.08
C THR A 2 -21.83 2.18 9.85
N PRO A 3 -20.85 3.09 9.94
CA PRO A 3 -20.39 3.85 8.78
C PRO A 3 -19.95 2.92 7.65
N ILE A 4 -20.18 3.32 6.39
CA ILE A 4 -19.78 2.55 5.20
C ILE A 4 -18.28 2.26 5.20
N VAL A 5 -17.48 3.21 5.72
CA VAL A 5 -16.04 3.06 5.93
C VAL A 5 -15.78 3.04 7.43
N SER A 6 -15.54 1.86 7.98
CA SER A 6 -15.10 1.63 9.37
C SER A 6 -14.02 0.55 9.36
N LEU A 7 -13.03 0.68 10.23
CA LEU A 7 -11.99 -0.33 10.47
C LEU A 7 -12.00 -0.79 11.94
N GLU A 8 -13.09 -0.51 12.66
CA GLU A 8 -13.28 -0.93 14.05
C GLU A 8 -13.03 -2.44 14.21
N GLY A 9 -12.19 -2.80 15.19
CA GLY A 9 -11.79 -4.18 15.45
C GLY A 9 -10.87 -4.82 14.39
N ARG A 10 -10.40 -4.06 13.40
CA ARG A 10 -9.50 -4.54 12.35
C ARG A 10 -8.06 -4.12 12.60
N THR A 11 -7.13 -5.03 12.39
CA THR A 11 -5.69 -4.74 12.42
C THR A 11 -5.15 -4.72 11.00
N ILE A 12 -4.52 -3.60 10.62
CA ILE A 12 -4.01 -3.34 9.27
C ILE A 12 -2.50 -3.20 9.31
N VAL A 13 -1.81 -4.01 8.53
CA VAL A 13 -0.37 -3.86 8.28
C VAL A 13 -0.15 -2.84 7.16
N VAL A 14 0.67 -1.82 7.43
CA VAL A 14 1.04 -0.78 6.47
C VAL A 14 2.55 -0.79 6.29
N THR A 15 3.04 -1.11 5.09
CA THR A 15 4.47 -1.04 4.76
C THR A 15 4.85 0.33 4.21
N GLY A 16 6.07 0.82 4.51
CA GLY A 16 6.48 2.18 4.17
C GLY A 16 5.70 3.23 4.95
N ALA A 17 5.50 2.99 6.26
CA ALA A 17 4.63 3.76 7.13
C ALA A 17 5.24 5.08 7.63
N GLY A 18 6.54 5.33 7.38
CA GLY A 18 7.28 6.42 8.02
C GLY A 18 6.97 7.80 7.49
N GLN A 19 6.42 7.94 6.27
CA GLN A 19 6.16 9.23 5.64
C GLN A 19 5.08 9.14 4.55
N GLY A 20 4.66 10.30 4.05
CA GLY A 20 3.78 10.43 2.88
C GLY A 20 2.48 9.62 3.02
N ILE A 21 2.15 8.82 2.00
CA ILE A 21 0.93 8.00 1.96
C ILE A 21 0.90 6.99 3.11
N GLY A 22 2.03 6.33 3.44
CA GLY A 22 2.08 5.33 4.50
C GLY A 22 1.79 5.91 5.88
N LYS A 23 2.34 7.10 6.19
CA LYS A 23 2.03 7.84 7.42
C LYS A 23 0.55 8.18 7.50
N ALA A 24 -0.01 8.79 6.45
CA ALA A 24 -1.42 9.13 6.40
C ALA A 24 -2.34 7.90 6.51
N LEU A 25 -1.91 6.73 6.00
CA LEU A 25 -2.62 5.46 6.16
C LEU A 25 -2.69 5.04 7.63
N VAL A 26 -1.57 5.07 8.36
CA VAL A 26 -1.56 4.74 9.80
C VAL A 26 -2.51 5.64 10.57
N GLU A 27 -2.42 6.95 10.35
CA GLU A 27 -3.29 7.96 10.99
C GLU A 27 -4.77 7.66 10.70
N THR A 28 -5.13 7.47 9.42
CA THR A 28 -6.52 7.24 9.01
C THR A 28 -7.06 5.88 9.49
N VAL A 29 -6.23 4.83 9.54
CA VAL A 29 -6.63 3.53 10.11
C VAL A 29 -7.06 3.69 11.57
N ILE A 30 -6.30 4.45 12.35
CA ILE A 30 -6.63 4.73 13.76
C ILE A 30 -7.90 5.58 13.88
N GLU A 31 -8.03 6.66 13.10
CA GLU A 31 -9.23 7.50 13.04
C GLU A 31 -10.51 6.70 12.72
N LEU A 32 -10.38 5.65 11.92
CA LEU A 32 -11.48 4.74 11.56
C LEU A 32 -11.70 3.60 12.57
N GLY A 33 -11.06 3.65 13.75
CA GLY A 33 -11.23 2.70 14.85
C GLY A 33 -10.41 1.42 14.72
N GLY A 34 -9.46 1.35 13.78
CA GLY A 34 -8.61 0.18 13.57
C GLY A 34 -7.32 0.22 14.39
N ASN A 35 -6.58 -0.90 14.37
CA ASN A 35 -5.21 -0.99 14.83
C ASN A 35 -4.25 -0.98 13.64
N ALA A 36 -3.08 -0.37 13.78
CA ALA A 36 -2.07 -0.31 12.73
C ALA A 36 -0.76 -1.00 13.12
N VAL A 37 -0.21 -1.78 12.19
CA VAL A 37 1.17 -2.28 12.25
C VAL A 37 1.98 -1.45 11.27
N ALA A 38 2.73 -0.50 11.80
CA ALA A 38 3.52 0.47 11.03
C ALA A 38 4.92 -0.10 10.75
N VAL A 39 5.15 -0.53 9.51
CA VAL A 39 6.42 -1.13 9.07
C VAL A 39 7.22 -0.13 8.26
N ASP A 40 8.45 0.16 8.67
CA ASP A 40 9.36 1.02 7.92
C ASP A 40 10.82 0.65 8.15
N LEU A 41 11.67 0.95 7.18
CA LEU A 41 13.12 0.81 7.32
C LEU A 41 13.69 1.83 8.31
N ASN A 42 13.10 3.03 8.36
CA ASN A 42 13.57 4.13 9.18
C ASN A 42 13.14 3.99 10.64
N ALA A 43 14.12 4.02 11.56
CA ALA A 43 13.88 4.01 13.00
C ALA A 43 13.07 5.22 13.49
N GLU A 44 13.18 6.37 12.80
CA GLU A 44 12.43 7.60 13.14
C GLU A 44 10.91 7.45 13.02
N THR A 45 10.43 6.44 12.29
CA THR A 45 9.00 6.09 12.21
C THR A 45 8.38 5.91 13.58
N ARG A 46 9.12 5.36 14.55
CA ARG A 46 8.67 5.24 15.95
C ARG A 46 8.45 6.60 16.60
N GLY A 47 9.35 7.55 16.37
CA GLY A 47 9.28 8.89 16.97
C GLY A 47 8.26 9.81 16.33
N THR A 48 8.03 9.70 15.02
CA THR A 48 7.22 10.66 14.27
C THR A 48 5.80 10.19 13.95
N VAL A 49 5.62 8.89 13.72
CA VAL A 49 4.30 8.34 13.34
C VAL A 49 3.64 7.67 14.52
N VAL A 50 4.37 6.77 15.20
CA VAL A 50 3.79 5.94 16.27
C VAL A 50 3.57 6.74 17.55
N ALA A 51 4.49 7.62 17.93
CA ALA A 51 4.37 8.43 19.16
C ALA A 51 3.20 9.43 19.13
N ALA A 52 2.72 9.79 17.94
CA ALA A 52 1.56 10.65 17.76
C ALA A 52 0.21 9.90 17.85
N GLN A 53 0.23 8.58 18.01
CA GLN A 53 -0.96 7.74 18.03
C GLN A 53 -1.15 7.08 19.41
N PRO A 54 -2.39 6.64 19.75
CA PRO A 54 -2.63 5.86 20.96
C PRO A 54 -1.73 4.61 20.99
N ALA A 55 -0.96 4.46 22.07
CA ALA A 55 0.06 3.42 22.17
C ALA A 55 -0.53 1.99 22.09
N ASP A 56 -1.77 1.81 22.47
CA ASP A 56 -2.50 0.52 22.43
C ASP A 56 -2.98 0.14 21.03
N GLN A 57 -3.06 1.10 20.10
CA GLN A 57 -3.55 0.87 18.72
C GLN A 57 -2.45 0.75 17.66
N VAL A 58 -1.19 1.03 17.99
CA VAL A 58 -0.10 0.99 17.01
C VAL A 58 1.04 0.07 17.45
N LEU A 59 1.49 -0.78 16.53
CA LEU A 59 2.72 -1.57 16.64
C LEU A 59 3.73 -1.07 15.60
N ALA A 60 4.90 -0.62 16.05
CA ALA A 60 5.99 -0.25 15.15
C ALA A 60 6.93 -1.44 14.89
N VAL A 61 7.19 -1.72 13.63
CA VAL A 61 8.13 -2.76 13.19
C VAL A 61 9.19 -2.12 12.28
N GLN A 62 10.44 -2.15 12.73
CA GLN A 62 11.56 -1.63 11.95
C GLN A 62 12.22 -2.71 11.12
N GLY A 63 12.44 -2.45 9.83
CA GLY A 63 13.23 -3.29 8.94
C GLY A 63 12.84 -3.17 7.48
N SER A 64 13.59 -3.88 6.64
CA SER A 64 13.35 -3.91 5.19
C SER A 64 12.16 -4.78 4.83
N VAL A 65 11.32 -4.29 3.93
CA VAL A 65 10.22 -5.09 3.36
C VAL A 65 10.73 -6.27 2.52
N SER A 66 11.98 -6.21 2.07
CA SER A 66 12.64 -7.29 1.32
C SER A 66 13.17 -8.43 2.23
N ASP A 67 12.96 -8.34 3.55
CA ASP A 67 13.25 -9.42 4.50
C ASP A 67 11.99 -10.25 4.77
N SER A 68 11.94 -11.45 4.22
CA SER A 68 10.79 -12.36 4.40
C SER A 68 10.64 -12.84 5.86
N ALA A 69 11.75 -12.94 6.61
CA ALA A 69 11.71 -13.32 8.03
C ALA A 69 11.09 -12.20 8.87
N LEU A 70 11.36 -10.94 8.53
CA LEU A 70 10.71 -9.79 9.17
C LEU A 70 9.19 -9.83 8.99
N ALA A 71 8.69 -10.13 7.80
CA ALA A 71 7.25 -10.19 7.54
C ALA A 71 6.57 -11.24 8.45
N ASN A 72 7.16 -12.42 8.61
CA ASN A 72 6.63 -13.46 9.49
C ASN A 72 6.66 -13.04 10.97
N ARG A 73 7.76 -12.44 11.44
CA ARG A 73 7.87 -11.95 12.83
C ARG A 73 6.84 -10.86 13.11
N ALA A 74 6.70 -9.90 12.20
CA ALA A 74 5.75 -8.80 12.36
C ALA A 74 4.30 -9.28 12.44
N VAL A 75 3.91 -10.29 11.65
CA VAL A 75 2.59 -10.91 11.74
C VAL A 75 2.40 -11.58 13.09
N ALA A 76 3.39 -12.34 13.58
CA ALA A 76 3.32 -12.99 14.89
C ALA A 76 3.20 -11.97 16.03
N GLU A 77 3.98 -10.89 16.01
CA GLU A 77 3.90 -9.79 16.98
C GLU A 77 2.53 -9.08 16.94
N ALA A 78 2.00 -8.84 15.74
CA ALA A 78 0.68 -8.22 15.56
C ALA A 78 -0.44 -9.11 16.12
N VAL A 79 -0.37 -10.42 15.88
CA VAL A 79 -1.33 -11.40 16.41
C VAL A 79 -1.24 -11.47 17.95
N ALA A 80 -0.04 -11.51 18.51
CA ALA A 80 0.14 -11.51 19.96
C ALA A 80 -0.42 -10.25 20.62
N ARG A 81 -0.35 -9.10 19.94
CA ARG A 81 -0.78 -7.81 20.47
C ARG A 81 -2.26 -7.51 20.24
N PHE A 82 -2.79 -7.79 19.04
CA PHE A 82 -4.12 -7.39 18.59
C PHE A 82 -5.06 -8.57 18.33
N GLY A 83 -4.60 -9.80 18.54
CA GLY A 83 -5.37 -11.04 18.32
C GLY A 83 -5.40 -11.52 16.89
N ALA A 84 -5.45 -10.63 15.89
CA ALA A 84 -5.50 -11.01 14.49
C ALA A 84 -5.00 -9.89 13.56
N VAL A 85 -4.66 -10.25 12.31
CA VAL A 85 -4.40 -9.32 11.20
C VAL A 85 -5.51 -9.47 10.16
N HIS A 86 -6.13 -8.37 9.77
CA HIS A 86 -7.30 -8.31 8.89
C HIS A 86 -7.03 -7.65 7.55
N GLY A 87 -5.98 -6.84 7.47
CA GLY A 87 -5.63 -6.11 6.25
C GLY A 87 -4.14 -5.94 6.06
N LEU A 88 -3.75 -5.76 4.79
CA LEU A 88 -2.39 -5.42 4.38
C LEU A 88 -2.42 -4.32 3.34
N VAL A 89 -1.60 -3.28 3.53
CA VAL A 89 -1.29 -2.31 2.48
C VAL A 89 0.18 -2.43 2.11
N ASN A 90 0.46 -2.97 0.92
CA ASN A 90 1.78 -2.97 0.32
C ASN A 90 2.04 -1.59 -0.27
N ASN A 91 2.58 -0.68 0.55
CA ASN A 91 2.80 0.72 0.17
C ASN A 91 4.29 1.08 0.08
N ALA A 92 5.19 0.36 0.72
CA ALA A 92 6.63 0.62 0.66
C ALA A 92 7.14 0.74 -0.78
N GLY A 93 7.99 1.72 -1.01
CA GLY A 93 8.51 1.94 -2.36
C GLY A 93 9.66 2.93 -2.42
N ILE A 94 10.47 2.79 -3.45
CA ILE A 94 11.59 3.66 -3.79
C ILE A 94 11.59 3.96 -5.28
N ILE A 95 12.33 4.98 -5.70
CA ILE A 95 12.61 5.27 -7.12
C ILE A 95 14.11 5.23 -7.37
N ARG A 96 14.51 4.68 -8.54
CA ARG A 96 15.88 4.67 -9.06
C ARG A 96 15.78 4.98 -10.55
N PRO A 97 15.51 6.25 -10.93
CA PRO A 97 15.27 6.62 -12.32
C PRO A 97 16.55 6.58 -13.14
N ALA A 98 16.46 5.99 -14.32
CA ALA A 98 17.46 6.04 -15.38
C ALA A 98 16.83 5.68 -16.72
N MET A 99 17.35 6.22 -17.83
CA MET A 99 16.95 5.75 -19.16
C MET A 99 17.40 4.29 -19.31
N ILE A 100 16.68 3.51 -20.12
CA ILE A 100 16.84 2.03 -20.21
C ILE A 100 18.31 1.67 -20.50
N GLU A 101 18.93 2.34 -21.45
CA GLU A 101 20.31 2.08 -21.87
C GLU A 101 21.38 2.51 -20.83
N LYS A 102 20.97 3.21 -19.78
CA LYS A 102 21.85 3.71 -18.68
C LYS A 102 21.50 3.11 -17.33
N MET A 103 20.39 2.35 -17.26
CA MET A 103 19.97 1.75 -15.99
C MET A 103 20.92 0.60 -15.61
N THR A 104 21.45 0.66 -14.40
CA THR A 104 22.29 -0.42 -13.88
C THR A 104 21.40 -1.57 -13.34
N ASP A 105 21.97 -2.78 -13.33
CA ASP A 105 21.29 -3.95 -12.73
C ASP A 105 20.91 -3.71 -11.27
N GLN A 106 21.76 -2.98 -10.51
CA GLN A 106 21.46 -2.64 -9.12
C GLN A 106 20.26 -1.69 -9.01
N GLN A 107 20.14 -0.68 -9.88
CA GLN A 107 18.98 0.22 -9.89
C GLN A 107 17.68 -0.53 -10.23
N TRP A 108 17.77 -1.51 -11.11
CA TRP A 108 16.66 -2.40 -11.41
C TRP A 108 16.31 -3.25 -10.19
N GLN A 109 17.27 -3.97 -9.64
CA GLN A 109 17.05 -4.93 -8.55
C GLN A 109 16.55 -4.24 -7.28
N ASP A 110 17.12 -3.08 -6.89
CA ASP A 110 16.65 -2.30 -5.73
C ASP A 110 15.14 -2.05 -5.78
N VAL A 111 14.63 -1.66 -6.95
CA VAL A 111 13.22 -1.32 -7.13
C VAL A 111 12.35 -2.59 -7.14
N ILE A 112 12.78 -3.63 -7.83
CA ILE A 112 12.06 -4.92 -7.86
C ILE A 112 11.98 -5.52 -6.44
N ASP A 113 13.08 -5.51 -5.70
CA ASP A 113 13.13 -6.09 -4.36
C ASP A 113 12.19 -5.40 -3.38
N VAL A 114 12.14 -4.07 -3.40
CA VAL A 114 11.28 -3.32 -2.49
C VAL A 114 9.81 -3.44 -2.90
N HIS A 115 9.50 -3.18 -4.18
CA HIS A 115 8.11 -3.07 -4.62
C HIS A 115 7.43 -4.42 -4.86
N LEU A 116 8.11 -5.33 -5.56
CA LEU A 116 7.48 -6.57 -6.03
C LEU A 116 7.80 -7.74 -5.11
N THR A 117 9.09 -8.01 -4.86
CA THR A 117 9.52 -9.10 -3.99
C THR A 117 9.05 -8.86 -2.54
N GLY A 118 9.22 -7.63 -2.04
CA GLY A 118 8.72 -7.25 -0.73
C GLY A 118 7.21 -7.42 -0.61
N SER A 119 6.44 -6.90 -1.57
CA SER A 119 4.98 -7.09 -1.58
C SER A 119 4.57 -8.56 -1.60
N PHE A 120 5.31 -9.42 -2.31
CA PHE A 120 5.08 -10.85 -2.29
C PHE A 120 5.33 -11.46 -0.89
N TYR A 121 6.41 -11.10 -0.21
CA TYR A 121 6.73 -11.62 1.13
C TYR A 121 5.65 -11.23 2.15
N TRP A 122 5.25 -9.97 2.17
CA TRP A 122 4.21 -9.48 3.08
C TRP A 122 2.83 -10.07 2.75
N THR A 123 2.49 -10.18 1.46
CA THR A 123 1.25 -10.83 1.02
C THR A 123 1.20 -12.28 1.47
N ARG A 124 2.31 -13.03 1.32
CA ARG A 124 2.39 -14.42 1.74
C ARG A 124 2.22 -14.57 3.26
N ALA A 125 2.97 -13.79 4.05
CA ALA A 125 2.93 -13.89 5.52
C ALA A 125 1.55 -13.52 6.07
N VAL A 126 0.99 -12.38 5.66
CA VAL A 126 -0.34 -11.94 6.10
C VAL A 126 -1.44 -12.85 5.57
N GLY A 127 -1.34 -13.27 4.30
CA GLY A 127 -2.32 -14.14 3.66
C GLY A 127 -2.38 -15.53 4.28
N GLN A 128 -1.26 -16.12 4.66
CA GLN A 128 -1.22 -17.39 5.39
C GLN A 128 -1.98 -17.27 6.71
N HIS A 129 -1.74 -16.23 7.49
CA HIS A 129 -2.47 -15.97 8.72
C HIS A 129 -3.98 -15.79 8.48
N MET A 130 -4.37 -15.01 7.46
CA MET A 130 -5.79 -14.83 7.11
C MET A 130 -6.46 -16.17 6.72
N LEU A 131 -5.78 -16.99 5.92
CA LEU A 131 -6.27 -18.32 5.52
C LEU A 131 -6.43 -19.26 6.71
N GLU A 132 -5.50 -19.25 7.66
CA GLU A 132 -5.57 -20.04 8.89
C GLU A 132 -6.75 -19.63 9.77
N ARG A 133 -6.97 -18.30 9.93
CA ARG A 133 -8.14 -17.78 10.65
C ARG A 133 -9.45 -18.26 10.02
N VAL A 134 -9.58 -18.13 8.70
CA VAL A 134 -10.80 -18.54 7.97
C VAL A 134 -11.02 -20.04 8.08
N LYS A 135 -9.97 -20.88 7.99
CA LYS A 135 -10.06 -22.32 8.23
C LYS A 135 -10.47 -22.64 9.68
N GLY A 136 -10.08 -21.81 10.62
CA GLY A 136 -10.50 -21.89 12.04
C GLY A 136 -11.93 -21.42 12.32
N GLY A 137 -12.68 -21.00 11.28
CA GLY A 137 -14.09 -20.60 11.39
C GLY A 137 -14.33 -19.09 11.46
N ASP A 138 -13.29 -18.26 11.36
CA ASP A 138 -13.45 -16.80 11.27
C ASP A 138 -14.06 -16.41 9.91
N LYS A 139 -15.21 -15.73 9.94
CA LYS A 139 -15.93 -15.30 8.73
C LYS A 139 -15.53 -13.91 8.24
N SER A 140 -14.71 -13.18 9.00
CA SER A 140 -14.34 -11.80 8.65
C SER A 140 -13.45 -11.68 7.40
N GLY A 141 -12.77 -12.79 7.04
CA GLY A 141 -11.88 -12.80 5.86
C GLY A 141 -10.72 -11.84 5.98
N GLY A 142 -10.44 -11.09 4.92
CA GLY A 142 -9.36 -10.10 4.90
C GLY A 142 -9.36 -9.22 3.65
N SER A 143 -8.55 -8.16 3.68
CA SER A 143 -8.37 -7.28 2.52
C SER A 143 -6.91 -6.89 2.31
N ILE A 144 -6.43 -7.05 1.09
CA ILE A 144 -5.07 -6.66 0.67
C ILE A 144 -5.20 -5.53 -0.35
N VAL A 145 -4.47 -4.44 -0.13
CA VAL A 145 -4.40 -3.33 -1.07
C VAL A 145 -2.94 -3.11 -1.50
N ASN A 146 -2.71 -3.20 -2.80
CA ASN A 146 -1.41 -2.93 -3.40
C ASN A 146 -1.35 -1.49 -3.90
N SER A 147 -0.42 -0.68 -3.35
CA SER A 147 -0.15 0.68 -3.81
C SER A 147 0.59 0.66 -5.15
N SER A 148 -0.16 0.65 -6.23
CA SER A 148 0.37 0.75 -7.59
C SER A 148 0.48 2.23 -8.03
N SER A 149 0.63 2.47 -9.30
CA SER A 149 0.79 3.79 -9.91
C SER A 149 0.25 3.78 -11.34
N ASP A 150 -0.09 4.94 -11.86
CA ASP A 150 -0.33 5.11 -13.30
C ASP A 150 0.87 4.71 -14.16
N ALA A 151 2.10 4.79 -13.62
CA ALA A 151 3.28 4.28 -14.28
C ALA A 151 3.21 2.76 -14.58
N GLY A 152 2.56 1.99 -13.74
CA GLY A 152 2.32 0.56 -13.97
C GLY A 152 1.27 0.26 -15.06
N ARG A 153 0.49 1.26 -15.45
CA ARG A 153 -0.56 1.14 -16.49
C ARG A 153 -0.10 1.65 -17.86
N LYS A 154 0.62 2.78 -17.87
CA LYS A 154 1.00 3.47 -19.13
C LYS A 154 2.52 3.60 -19.35
N GLY A 155 3.32 3.09 -18.42
CA GLY A 155 4.76 3.34 -18.41
C GLY A 155 5.12 4.75 -17.93
N ALA A 156 6.41 4.97 -17.67
CA ALA A 156 6.95 6.29 -17.35
C ALA A 156 8.41 6.38 -17.85
N MET A 157 8.74 7.47 -18.50
CA MET A 157 10.07 7.72 -19.03
C MET A 157 11.11 7.66 -17.90
N GLY A 158 12.20 6.94 -18.10
CA GLY A 158 13.28 6.77 -17.11
C GLY A 158 12.90 5.91 -15.89
N GLN A 159 11.79 5.15 -15.93
CA GLN A 159 11.29 4.38 -14.79
C GLN A 159 10.86 2.96 -15.19
N ILE A 160 11.60 2.29 -16.07
CA ILE A 160 11.23 0.94 -16.51
C ILE A 160 11.16 -0.06 -15.35
N ASN A 161 12.07 0.01 -14.38
CA ASN A 161 12.07 -0.78 -13.16
C ASN A 161 10.81 -0.54 -12.32
N TYR A 162 10.47 0.72 -12.08
CA TYR A 162 9.31 1.13 -11.29
C TYR A 162 8.00 0.76 -12.01
N ALA A 163 7.90 1.03 -13.31
CA ALA A 163 6.73 0.70 -14.11
C ALA A 163 6.47 -0.82 -14.14
N ALA A 164 7.52 -1.63 -14.35
CA ALA A 164 7.43 -3.08 -14.33
C ALA A 164 6.97 -3.61 -12.95
N ALA A 165 7.57 -3.10 -11.86
CA ALA A 165 7.18 -3.48 -10.50
C ALA A 165 5.72 -3.12 -10.21
N LYS A 166 5.29 -1.88 -10.56
CA LYS A 166 3.92 -1.42 -10.32
C LYS A 166 2.89 -2.15 -11.19
N ALA A 167 3.24 -2.55 -12.41
CA ALA A 167 2.42 -3.45 -13.23
C ALA A 167 2.31 -4.86 -12.61
N GLY A 168 3.43 -5.40 -12.10
CA GLY A 168 3.43 -6.67 -11.38
C GLY A 168 2.51 -6.68 -10.16
N MET A 169 2.42 -5.57 -9.42
CA MET A 169 1.49 -5.43 -8.28
C MET A 169 0.02 -5.50 -8.72
N LEU A 170 -0.33 -5.02 -9.92
CA LEU A 170 -1.68 -5.18 -10.48
C LEU A 170 -1.98 -6.67 -10.72
N ALA A 171 -1.05 -7.38 -11.34
CA ALA A 171 -1.18 -8.81 -11.59
C ALA A 171 -1.29 -9.62 -10.28
N MET A 172 -0.51 -9.26 -9.26
CA MET A 172 -0.62 -9.88 -7.92
C MET A 172 -2.05 -9.75 -7.36
N SER A 173 -2.66 -8.56 -7.42
CA SER A 173 -4.03 -8.37 -6.92
C SER A 173 -5.05 -9.26 -7.64
N MET A 174 -4.94 -9.41 -8.95
CA MET A 174 -5.81 -10.28 -9.73
C MET A 174 -5.64 -11.77 -9.35
N THR A 175 -4.40 -12.21 -9.16
CA THR A 175 -4.09 -13.59 -8.78
C THR A 175 -4.60 -13.90 -7.38
N ILE A 176 -4.32 -13.05 -6.39
CA ILE A 176 -4.79 -13.20 -5.01
C ILE A 176 -6.33 -13.25 -4.96
N ALA A 177 -7.01 -12.39 -5.72
CA ALA A 177 -8.47 -12.38 -5.79
C ALA A 177 -9.03 -13.72 -6.30
N ARG A 178 -8.38 -14.35 -7.28
CA ARG A 178 -8.78 -15.66 -7.83
C ARG A 178 -8.50 -16.81 -6.86
N GLU A 179 -7.35 -16.80 -6.21
CA GLU A 179 -6.93 -17.89 -5.32
C GLU A 179 -7.68 -17.85 -3.97
N TRP A 180 -7.85 -16.64 -3.40
CA TRP A 180 -8.32 -16.46 -2.02
C TRP A 180 -9.73 -15.90 -1.88
N GLY A 181 -10.37 -15.47 -2.97
CA GLY A 181 -11.72 -14.90 -2.96
C GLY A 181 -12.77 -15.84 -2.32
N ARG A 182 -12.67 -17.16 -2.56
CA ARG A 182 -13.53 -18.17 -1.93
C ARG A 182 -13.41 -18.22 -0.39
N HIS A 183 -12.34 -17.64 0.16
CA HIS A 183 -12.08 -17.53 1.59
C HIS A 183 -12.44 -16.14 2.14
N ASN A 184 -13.20 -15.35 1.39
CA ASN A 184 -13.53 -13.97 1.73
C ASN A 184 -12.30 -13.07 1.95
N ILE A 185 -11.18 -13.38 1.27
CA ILE A 185 -9.97 -12.54 1.25
C ILE A 185 -9.96 -11.80 -0.09
N ARG A 186 -10.12 -10.48 -0.02
CA ARG A 186 -10.16 -9.60 -1.18
C ARG A 186 -8.76 -9.01 -1.46
N ALA A 187 -8.47 -8.74 -2.72
CA ALA A 187 -7.25 -8.05 -3.10
C ALA A 187 -7.53 -7.06 -4.23
N ASN A 188 -7.09 -5.83 -4.05
CA ASN A 188 -7.25 -4.76 -5.03
C ASN A 188 -5.97 -3.92 -5.14
N SER A 189 -5.84 -3.15 -6.20
CA SER A 189 -4.76 -2.18 -6.34
C SER A 189 -5.31 -0.75 -6.42
N VAL A 190 -4.58 0.20 -5.84
CA VAL A 190 -4.82 1.63 -6.05
C VAL A 190 -3.70 2.18 -6.92
N CYS A 191 -4.06 2.75 -8.07
CA CYS A 191 -3.14 3.39 -9.01
C CYS A 191 -3.11 4.88 -8.71
N PHE A 192 -2.09 5.31 -7.96
CA PHE A 192 -1.93 6.71 -7.63
C PHE A 192 -1.39 7.51 -8.83
N GLY A 193 -1.91 8.73 -8.98
CA GLY A 193 -1.29 9.79 -9.76
C GLY A 193 -0.20 10.50 -8.95
N VAL A 194 -0.14 11.83 -9.05
CA VAL A 194 0.81 12.64 -8.29
C VAL A 194 0.21 13.04 -6.94
N VAL A 195 0.77 12.48 -5.88
CA VAL A 195 0.42 12.80 -4.48
C VAL A 195 1.55 13.62 -3.86
N GLU A 196 1.23 14.62 -3.06
CA GLU A 196 2.20 15.50 -2.38
C GLU A 196 2.98 14.75 -1.30
N THR A 197 4.10 14.17 -1.69
CA THR A 197 5.00 13.40 -0.83
C THR A 197 6.45 13.76 -1.14
N PRO A 198 7.42 13.41 -0.28
CA PRO A 198 8.84 13.57 -0.60
C PRO A 198 9.25 12.86 -1.91
N MET A 199 8.67 11.70 -2.21
CA MET A 199 8.96 10.95 -3.43
C MET A 199 8.62 11.72 -4.72
N THR A 200 7.61 12.58 -4.70
CA THR A 200 7.13 13.34 -5.86
C THR A 200 7.64 14.77 -5.93
N GLU A 201 8.50 15.19 -4.99
CA GLU A 201 8.98 16.57 -4.90
C GLU A 201 9.62 17.04 -6.20
N VAL A 202 10.47 16.24 -6.81
CA VAL A 202 11.16 16.58 -8.07
C VAL A 202 10.16 16.84 -9.21
N ILE A 203 9.14 16.00 -9.36
CA ILE A 203 8.17 16.15 -10.45
C ILE A 203 7.14 17.26 -10.18
N ARG A 204 7.00 17.70 -8.94
CA ARG A 204 6.18 18.85 -8.55
C ARG A 204 6.95 20.18 -8.62
N GLY A 205 8.28 20.14 -8.82
CA GLY A 205 9.12 21.31 -8.99
C GLY A 205 8.85 22.05 -10.30
N GLU A 206 9.29 23.30 -10.39
CA GLU A 206 9.01 24.24 -11.49
C GLU A 206 9.23 23.64 -12.88
N LYS A 207 10.30 22.88 -13.06
CA LYS A 207 10.66 22.29 -14.35
C LYS A 207 9.57 21.39 -14.96
N PHE A 208 8.79 20.68 -14.14
CA PHE A 208 7.82 19.67 -14.59
C PHE A 208 6.38 20.02 -14.26
N ARG A 209 6.19 20.95 -13.33
CA ARG A 209 4.89 21.28 -12.71
C ARG A 209 3.80 21.54 -13.75
N ASP A 210 4.01 22.52 -14.61
CA ASP A 210 2.96 23.00 -15.53
C ASP A 210 2.59 21.93 -16.54
N GLY A 211 3.60 21.21 -17.07
CA GLY A 211 3.38 20.14 -18.03
C GLY A 211 2.64 18.94 -17.46
N ILE A 212 2.85 18.61 -16.18
CA ILE A 212 2.13 17.52 -15.51
C ILE A 212 0.76 17.99 -15.04
N MET A 213 0.67 19.20 -14.48
CA MET A 213 -0.58 19.76 -13.97
C MET A 213 -1.62 19.90 -15.09
N ALA A 214 -1.20 20.32 -16.29
CA ALA A 214 -2.08 20.42 -17.46
C ALA A 214 -2.70 19.09 -17.90
N GLN A 215 -2.12 17.96 -17.46
CA GLN A 215 -2.65 16.61 -17.77
C GLN A 215 -3.62 16.08 -16.71
N ILE A 216 -3.81 16.80 -15.60
CA ILE A 216 -4.68 16.37 -14.49
C ILE A 216 -6.01 17.12 -14.61
N PRO A 217 -7.13 16.48 -15.01
CA PRO A 217 -8.43 17.13 -15.14
C PRO A 217 -8.90 17.86 -13.88
N LEU A 218 -8.60 17.37 -12.68
CA LEU A 218 -8.92 18.06 -11.43
C LEU A 218 -8.04 19.30 -11.16
N GLY A 219 -7.00 19.56 -11.96
CA GLY A 219 -6.18 20.77 -11.94
C GLY A 219 -5.34 20.97 -10.68
N ARG A 220 -5.10 19.91 -9.88
CA ARG A 220 -4.31 19.98 -8.65
C ARG A 220 -3.67 18.63 -8.26
N TRP A 221 -2.65 18.68 -7.42
CA TRP A 221 -2.11 17.50 -6.79
C TRP A 221 -3.09 16.94 -5.75
N SER A 222 -3.00 15.65 -5.47
CA SER A 222 -3.69 15.04 -4.34
C SER A 222 -2.84 15.18 -3.07
N THR A 223 -3.49 15.40 -1.94
CA THR A 223 -2.83 15.25 -0.65
C THR A 223 -2.73 13.77 -0.24
N PRO A 224 -1.81 13.38 0.66
CA PRO A 224 -1.77 12.03 1.21
C PRO A 224 -3.12 11.63 1.84
N GLN A 225 -3.77 12.54 2.57
CA GLN A 225 -5.06 12.32 3.23
C GLN A 225 -6.21 12.06 2.24
N GLU A 226 -6.17 12.67 1.06
CA GLU A 226 -7.14 12.35 0.00
C GLU A 226 -6.87 10.98 -0.62
N ALA A 227 -5.60 10.68 -0.87
CA ALA A 227 -5.19 9.42 -1.50
C ALA A 227 -5.58 8.19 -0.67
N VAL A 228 -5.44 8.26 0.66
CA VAL A 228 -5.69 7.12 1.55
C VAL A 228 -7.16 6.78 1.73
N LYS A 229 -8.09 7.70 1.46
CA LYS A 229 -9.53 7.44 1.58
C LYS A 229 -9.98 6.24 0.73
N ALA A 230 -9.49 6.15 -0.50
CA ALA A 230 -9.79 5.03 -1.38
C ALA A 230 -9.20 3.71 -0.88
N VAL A 231 -8.00 3.76 -0.29
CA VAL A 231 -7.37 2.57 0.32
C VAL A 231 -8.18 2.10 1.52
N CYS A 232 -8.57 2.99 2.42
CA CYS A 232 -9.37 2.65 3.60
C CYS A 232 -10.77 2.13 3.21
N PHE A 233 -11.39 2.69 2.17
CA PHE A 233 -12.62 2.13 1.60
C PHE A 233 -12.42 0.69 1.13
N LEU A 234 -11.35 0.39 0.38
CA LEU A 234 -11.06 -0.97 -0.09
C LEU A 234 -10.73 -1.94 1.05
N LEU A 235 -10.20 -1.46 2.18
CA LEU A 235 -9.97 -2.26 3.39
C LEU A 235 -11.25 -2.55 4.15
N SER A 236 -12.26 -1.68 4.08
CA SER A 236 -13.51 -1.76 4.84
C SER A 236 -14.54 -2.71 4.23
N ASP A 237 -15.63 -2.95 4.97
CA ASP A 237 -16.77 -3.72 4.49
C ASP A 237 -17.59 -2.99 3.41
N GLY A 238 -17.41 -1.68 3.26
CA GLY A 238 -17.97 -0.92 2.14
C GLY A 238 -17.55 -1.45 0.76
N ALA A 239 -16.40 -2.14 0.70
CA ALA A 239 -15.88 -2.78 -0.50
C ALA A 239 -16.05 -4.31 -0.50
N SER A 240 -17.01 -4.88 0.25
CA SER A 240 -17.16 -6.33 0.45
C SER A 240 -17.35 -7.12 -0.86
N TYR A 241 -17.84 -6.50 -1.92
CA TYR A 241 -18.02 -7.14 -3.23
C TYR A 241 -17.04 -6.65 -4.30
N ILE A 242 -15.90 -6.04 -3.88
CA ILE A 242 -14.87 -5.50 -4.77
C ILE A 242 -13.57 -6.28 -4.55
N THR A 243 -13.15 -7.04 -5.56
CA THR A 243 -11.87 -7.77 -5.55
C THR A 243 -11.29 -7.88 -6.96
N GLY A 244 -9.96 -7.94 -7.09
CA GLY A 244 -9.24 -8.02 -8.35
C GLY A 244 -9.23 -6.71 -9.14
N GLN A 245 -9.66 -5.58 -8.56
CA GLN A 245 -9.83 -4.31 -9.25
C GLN A 245 -8.62 -3.40 -9.12
N HIS A 246 -8.48 -2.49 -10.09
CA HIS A 246 -7.43 -1.49 -10.15
C HIS A 246 -8.06 -0.09 -10.16
N LEU A 247 -8.16 0.52 -8.98
CA LEU A 247 -8.79 1.82 -8.81
C LEU A 247 -7.79 2.96 -9.08
N GLY A 248 -8.08 3.82 -10.06
CA GLY A 248 -7.32 5.05 -10.29
C GLY A 248 -7.67 6.12 -9.25
N VAL A 249 -6.66 6.59 -8.50
CA VAL A 249 -6.76 7.73 -7.59
C VAL A 249 -5.74 8.76 -8.04
N ASN A 250 -6.06 9.46 -9.14
CA ASN A 250 -5.08 10.22 -9.93
C ASN A 250 -5.63 11.55 -10.49
N GLY A 251 -6.84 11.97 -10.07
CA GLY A 251 -7.44 13.21 -10.54
C GLY A 251 -7.76 13.23 -12.03
N GLY A 252 -7.86 12.06 -12.67
CA GLY A 252 -8.08 11.92 -14.10
C GLY A 252 -6.80 11.92 -14.95
N PHE A 253 -5.61 11.94 -14.32
CA PHE A 253 -4.31 11.93 -15.02
C PHE A 253 -4.14 10.73 -15.96
N HIS A 254 -4.78 9.62 -15.66
CA HIS A 254 -4.91 8.47 -16.53
C HIS A 254 -6.33 7.91 -16.43
N ILE A 255 -7.05 7.95 -17.56
CA ILE A 255 -8.38 7.38 -17.71
C ILE A 255 -8.25 6.17 -18.62
N SER A 256 -8.57 4.99 -18.10
CA SER A 256 -8.58 3.74 -18.87
C SER A 256 -9.97 3.12 -18.84
N LEU A 257 -10.34 2.50 -19.94
CA LEU A 257 -11.50 1.61 -20.05
C LEU A 257 -11.18 0.27 -19.40
#